data_62cf78e7689b1eace4d9f90fc0024cb0
#
_entry.id   62cf78e7689b1eace4d9f90fc0024cb0
#
_cell.length_a   1.000
_cell.length_b   1.000
_cell.length_c   1.000
_cell.angle_alpha   90.00
_cell.angle_beta   90.00
_cell.angle_gamma   90.00
#
_symmetry.space_group_name_H-M   'P 1'
#
loop_
_entity.id
_entity.type
_entity.pdbx_description
1 polymer ?
#
loop_
_entity_poly.entity_id
_entity_poly.type
_entity_poly.pdbx_seq_one_letter_code
_entity_poly.pdbx_strand_id
1 'polypeptide(L)'
;MRTYHVYARCNLPHGVCPYCGHVSRSVHSRYHRTIADLSILGHPVIITFEARKFFCHNPDCRKKTFAEQPGDEVFRYRRRTRRCEMAVTQHGLKCSSESARKLLSATGVPLSGDTVLRDVHRMSVPERCEVKGIGVDDWAFRKGVTYGSIIVSLETGSVIDLLGDRDVKSFQAWLDEHVQVEVVSRDRSTDYTAAIAATGRNITEVADRFHLNMNMSDCVTKVIGSHYDEYRSAVRPEEVQETPEVDSRQVMFKEVKELQAGGLNIAQISKKLDIARQTVRKYMGRDTLPKRAGKERLPYYLYDTYVEEEYRHGKDLRKIFMEIKGKGFPGSLTPFYDHYGYLSDGHHGHRSGQEVEKMKQRPNCDREPLLPIRQIAHIVDKSIRKERMVHAEVALVEKMMSYGWFRDIYNAASSFYATIMGNDVDELDSWLDSYGKSPIKELRSFAYGIRMDLKAVRNAITLDTSNGIVEGFVNKLKAVKRVMFGRASLDLLKRKMVFSDLCFN
;
A
#
# COMPACT_ATOMS: atom_id res chain seq x y z
N MET A 1 -37.19 -19.26 -9.03
CA MET A 1 -36.45 -19.67 -7.80
C MET A 1 -37.49 -20.14 -6.80
N ARG A 2 -37.35 -21.32 -6.23
CA ARG A 2 -38.26 -21.79 -5.17
C ARG A 2 -38.03 -20.98 -3.90
N THR A 3 -39.03 -20.80 -3.03
CA THR A 3 -38.90 -20.11 -1.75
C THR A 3 -39.49 -21.00 -0.66
N TYR A 4 -38.76 -21.20 0.42
CA TYR A 4 -39.28 -21.91 1.59
C TYR A 4 -40.09 -20.92 2.47
N HIS A 5 -41.31 -21.29 2.80
CA HIS A 5 -42.19 -20.56 3.70
C HIS A 5 -42.31 -21.31 5.02
N VAL A 6 -41.91 -20.68 6.11
CA VAL A 6 -41.99 -21.21 7.48
C VAL A 6 -42.99 -20.39 8.25
N TYR A 7 -43.98 -21.04 8.87
CA TYR A 7 -44.94 -20.40 9.76
C TYR A 7 -44.51 -20.63 11.20
N ALA A 8 -44.42 -19.54 11.97
CA ALA A 8 -43.94 -19.59 13.34
C ALA A 8 -44.86 -18.74 14.26
N ARG A 9 -44.98 -19.17 15.50
CA ARG A 9 -45.68 -18.42 16.57
C ARG A 9 -44.98 -18.68 17.90
N CYS A 10 -45.15 -17.76 18.85
CA CYS A 10 -44.65 -17.99 20.19
C CYS A 10 -45.58 -18.91 20.98
N ASN A 11 -45.03 -19.87 21.69
CA ASN A 11 -45.78 -20.83 22.55
C ASN A 11 -46.05 -20.29 23.96
N LEU A 12 -45.39 -19.21 24.37
CA LEU A 12 -45.62 -18.65 25.73
C LEU A 12 -47.05 -18.10 25.87
N PRO A 13 -47.77 -18.37 26.97
CA PRO A 13 -49.13 -17.88 27.14
C PRO A 13 -49.23 -16.38 27.47
N HIS A 14 -48.10 -15.71 27.66
CA HIS A 14 -48.01 -14.30 28.08
C HIS A 14 -46.97 -13.56 27.25
N GLY A 15 -47.02 -12.25 27.27
CA GLY A 15 -46.00 -11.33 26.76
C GLY A 15 -45.45 -10.44 27.88
N VAL A 16 -44.19 -10.04 27.75
CA VAL A 16 -43.54 -9.11 28.69
C VAL A 16 -43.46 -7.71 28.04
N CYS A 17 -43.95 -6.70 28.75
CA CYS A 17 -43.90 -5.33 28.28
C CYS A 17 -42.44 -4.85 28.21
N PRO A 18 -41.92 -4.45 27.05
CA PRO A 18 -40.52 -4.05 26.91
C PRO A 18 -40.21 -2.66 27.51
N TYR A 19 -41.21 -1.99 28.05
CA TYR A 19 -41.07 -0.65 28.65
C TYR A 19 -41.08 -0.65 30.19
N CYS A 20 -41.82 -1.59 30.80
CA CYS A 20 -41.91 -1.64 32.26
C CYS A 20 -41.78 -3.04 32.85
N GLY A 21 -41.49 -4.08 32.03
CA GLY A 21 -41.36 -5.44 32.50
C GLY A 21 -42.67 -6.15 32.90
N HIS A 22 -43.83 -5.47 32.83
CA HIS A 22 -45.11 -6.06 33.22
C HIS A 22 -45.47 -7.26 32.35
N VAL A 23 -45.86 -8.37 32.98
CA VAL A 23 -46.31 -9.59 32.32
C VAL A 23 -47.80 -9.50 32.03
N SER A 24 -48.18 -9.67 30.78
CA SER A 24 -49.60 -9.63 30.36
C SER A 24 -50.00 -10.88 29.60
N ARG A 25 -51.22 -11.38 29.88
CA ARG A 25 -51.90 -12.46 29.15
C ARG A 25 -53.04 -11.92 28.26
N SER A 26 -53.37 -10.64 28.38
CA SER A 26 -54.46 -9.99 27.65
C SER A 26 -54.05 -9.63 26.25
N VAL A 27 -54.43 -10.45 25.27
CA VAL A 27 -54.14 -10.19 23.85
C VAL A 27 -55.08 -9.12 23.32
N HIS A 28 -54.48 -8.05 22.76
CA HIS A 28 -55.20 -6.98 22.07
C HIS A 28 -55.56 -7.37 20.63
N SER A 29 -54.55 -7.86 19.88
CA SER A 29 -54.69 -8.21 18.45
C SER A 29 -53.55 -9.13 18.00
N ARG A 30 -53.70 -9.72 16.80
CA ARG A 30 -52.70 -10.54 16.14
C ARG A 30 -52.42 -9.96 14.77
N TYR A 31 -51.15 -10.08 14.33
CA TYR A 31 -50.70 -9.67 12.98
C TYR A 31 -49.53 -10.51 12.54
N HIS A 32 -49.30 -10.56 11.23
CA HIS A 32 -48.18 -11.29 10.69
C HIS A 32 -46.99 -10.38 10.39
N ARG A 33 -45.80 -10.86 10.74
CA ARG A 33 -44.53 -10.24 10.37
C ARG A 33 -43.80 -11.17 9.43
N THR A 34 -43.26 -10.61 8.34
CA THR A 34 -42.41 -11.34 7.40
C THR A 34 -40.95 -11.10 7.77
N ILE A 35 -40.19 -12.18 7.99
CA ILE A 35 -38.83 -12.18 8.43
C ILE A 35 -38.04 -13.07 7.45
N ALA A 36 -37.00 -12.53 6.81
CA ALA A 36 -36.09 -13.30 5.98
C ALA A 36 -35.04 -14.00 6.84
N ASP A 37 -34.63 -15.19 6.43
CA ASP A 37 -33.58 -15.96 7.08
C ASP A 37 -32.49 -16.36 6.08
N LEU A 38 -31.47 -17.06 6.56
CA LEU A 38 -30.48 -17.71 5.70
C LEU A 38 -31.19 -18.72 4.79
N SER A 39 -30.63 -18.90 3.61
CA SER A 39 -31.16 -19.82 2.61
C SER A 39 -31.09 -21.32 3.06
N ILE A 40 -32.02 -22.09 2.58
CA ILE A 40 -31.99 -23.56 2.66
C ILE A 40 -31.75 -24.09 1.24
N LEU A 41 -30.71 -24.89 1.04
CA LEU A 41 -30.33 -25.46 -0.26
C LEU A 41 -30.24 -24.41 -1.38
N GLY A 42 -29.72 -23.21 -1.08
CA GLY A 42 -29.61 -22.11 -2.03
C GLY A 42 -30.93 -21.40 -2.37
N HIS A 43 -32.03 -21.71 -1.70
CA HIS A 43 -33.34 -21.09 -1.88
C HIS A 43 -33.68 -20.13 -0.75
N PRO A 44 -34.30 -18.97 -1.03
CA PRO A 44 -34.73 -18.02 0.00
C PRO A 44 -35.64 -18.63 1.04
N VAL A 45 -35.51 -18.18 2.28
CA VAL A 45 -36.38 -18.58 3.40
C VAL A 45 -37.13 -17.34 3.90
N ILE A 46 -38.45 -17.47 3.97
CA ILE A 46 -39.36 -16.45 4.51
C ILE A 46 -40.11 -17.05 5.68
N ILE A 47 -39.91 -16.45 6.85
CA ILE A 47 -40.60 -16.81 8.07
C ILE A 47 -41.80 -15.85 8.23
N THR A 48 -43.03 -16.41 8.23
CA THR A 48 -44.25 -15.69 8.57
C THR A 48 -44.50 -15.92 10.06
N PHE A 49 -44.16 -14.91 10.87
CA PHE A 49 -44.33 -14.94 12.32
C PHE A 49 -45.67 -14.33 12.72
N GLU A 50 -46.55 -15.12 13.36
CA GLU A 50 -47.78 -14.62 13.99
C GLU A 50 -47.41 -13.93 15.30
N ALA A 51 -47.39 -12.60 15.30
CA ALA A 51 -47.10 -11.77 16.45
C ALA A 51 -48.36 -11.31 17.12
N ARG A 52 -48.38 -11.38 18.46
CA ARG A 52 -49.48 -10.85 19.30
C ARG A 52 -49.15 -9.46 19.79
N LYS A 53 -50.17 -8.63 19.91
CA LYS A 53 -50.11 -7.36 20.61
C LYS A 53 -50.89 -7.53 21.93
N PHE A 54 -50.25 -7.18 23.04
CA PHE A 54 -50.83 -7.32 24.39
C PHE A 54 -51.19 -5.98 24.95
N PHE A 55 -52.18 -5.94 25.85
CA PHE A 55 -52.42 -4.79 26.72
C PHE A 55 -51.37 -4.74 27.84
N CYS A 56 -50.88 -3.55 28.20
CA CYS A 56 -50.11 -3.31 29.40
C CYS A 56 -51.02 -2.75 30.46
N HIS A 57 -51.24 -3.52 31.55
CA HIS A 57 -52.10 -3.13 32.65
C HIS A 57 -51.37 -2.41 33.78
N ASN A 58 -50.06 -2.17 33.65
CA ASN A 58 -49.35 -1.33 34.61
C ASN A 58 -49.81 0.15 34.46
N PRO A 59 -50.41 0.76 35.48
CA PRO A 59 -50.89 2.14 35.42
C PRO A 59 -49.76 3.14 35.18
N ASP A 60 -48.57 2.87 35.68
CA ASP A 60 -47.40 3.73 35.56
C ASP A 60 -46.67 3.60 34.20
N CYS A 61 -47.10 2.66 33.37
CA CYS A 61 -46.49 2.48 32.04
C CYS A 61 -47.10 3.45 31.03
N ARG A 62 -46.23 4.21 30.36
CA ARG A 62 -46.63 5.13 29.28
C ARG A 62 -47.25 4.44 28.07
N LYS A 63 -47.05 3.12 27.92
CA LYS A 63 -47.59 2.34 26.80
C LYS A 63 -48.74 1.46 27.23
N LYS A 64 -49.88 1.69 26.61
CA LYS A 64 -51.08 0.89 26.87
C LYS A 64 -51.10 -0.46 26.18
N THR A 65 -50.32 -0.58 25.10
CA THR A 65 -50.17 -1.84 24.38
C THR A 65 -48.68 -2.04 23.93
N PHE A 66 -48.27 -3.29 23.81
CA PHE A 66 -46.96 -3.64 23.31
C PHE A 66 -47.03 -4.87 22.38
N ALA A 67 -46.12 -4.94 21.43
CA ALA A 67 -45.98 -6.09 20.50
C ALA A 67 -45.08 -7.14 21.10
N GLU A 68 -45.44 -8.40 20.93
CA GLU A 68 -44.61 -9.54 21.19
C GLU A 68 -43.34 -9.51 20.33
N GLN A 69 -42.25 -9.89 20.91
CA GLN A 69 -40.97 -10.03 20.18
C GLN A 69 -40.66 -11.51 19.92
N PRO A 70 -40.14 -11.85 18.75
CA PRO A 70 -39.84 -13.26 18.42
C PRO A 70 -38.56 -13.81 19.10
N GLY A 71 -38.26 -13.32 20.30
CA GLY A 71 -37.06 -13.69 21.06
C GLY A 71 -35.80 -12.95 20.57
N ASP A 72 -34.64 -13.48 20.96
CA ASP A 72 -33.32 -12.89 20.66
C ASP A 72 -32.88 -13.12 19.22
N GLU A 73 -33.59 -14.01 18.49
CA GLU A 73 -33.26 -14.38 17.12
C GLU A 73 -33.61 -13.29 16.10
N VAL A 74 -34.44 -12.32 16.45
CA VAL A 74 -34.84 -11.21 15.59
C VAL A 74 -34.83 -9.92 16.38
N PHE A 75 -33.93 -9.01 16.02
CA PHE A 75 -33.88 -7.69 16.66
C PHE A 75 -35.20 -6.92 16.47
N ARG A 76 -35.54 -6.12 17.44
CA ARG A 76 -36.73 -5.30 17.42
C ARG A 76 -36.77 -4.44 16.14
N TYR A 77 -37.91 -4.43 15.47
CA TYR A 77 -38.16 -3.73 14.19
C TYR A 77 -37.36 -4.24 12.99
N ARG A 78 -36.65 -5.37 13.11
CA ARG A 78 -35.92 -5.97 11.98
C ARG A 78 -36.81 -6.93 11.19
N ARG A 79 -36.45 -7.09 9.91
CA ARG A 79 -37.10 -8.00 8.95
C ARG A 79 -36.23 -9.19 8.56
N ARG A 80 -35.17 -9.43 9.31
CA ARG A 80 -34.27 -10.56 9.12
C ARG A 80 -33.92 -11.14 10.47
N THR A 81 -33.58 -12.44 10.47
CA THR A 81 -33.00 -13.09 11.65
C THR A 81 -31.63 -12.54 11.96
N ARG A 82 -31.21 -12.63 13.21
CA ARG A 82 -29.89 -12.20 13.68
C ARG A 82 -28.77 -12.83 12.85
N ARG A 83 -28.82 -14.16 12.63
CA ARG A 83 -27.83 -14.88 11.83
C ARG A 83 -27.79 -14.42 10.36
N CYS A 84 -28.93 -14.10 9.78
CA CYS A 84 -28.99 -13.55 8.42
C CYS A 84 -28.37 -12.14 8.36
N GLU A 85 -28.66 -11.26 9.34
CA GLU A 85 -28.03 -9.94 9.43
C GLU A 85 -26.52 -10.04 9.62
N MET A 86 -26.04 -10.97 10.46
CA MET A 86 -24.61 -11.22 10.67
C MET A 86 -23.94 -11.65 9.37
N ALA A 87 -24.50 -12.62 8.63
CA ALA A 87 -23.96 -13.04 7.35
C ALA A 87 -23.89 -11.90 6.33
N VAL A 88 -24.95 -11.11 6.22
CA VAL A 88 -24.98 -9.92 5.32
C VAL A 88 -23.88 -8.93 5.69
N THR A 89 -23.71 -8.66 6.99
CA THR A 89 -22.71 -7.73 7.50
C THR A 89 -21.29 -8.24 7.23
N GLN A 90 -21.01 -9.53 7.47
CA GLN A 90 -19.73 -10.15 7.18
C GLN A 90 -19.34 -10.02 5.71
N HIS A 91 -20.27 -10.31 4.79
CA HIS A 91 -20.01 -10.11 3.37
C HIS A 91 -19.75 -8.63 3.04
N GLY A 92 -20.52 -7.71 3.63
CA GLY A 92 -20.35 -6.28 3.47
C GLY A 92 -19.00 -5.75 3.99
N LEU A 93 -18.45 -6.36 5.04
CA LEU A 93 -17.12 -6.03 5.55
C LEU A 93 -15.99 -6.52 4.64
N LYS A 94 -16.13 -7.71 4.03
CA LYS A 94 -15.06 -8.35 3.26
C LYS A 94 -14.96 -7.88 1.80
N CYS A 95 -16.08 -7.46 1.18
CA CYS A 95 -16.08 -7.02 -0.22
C CYS A 95 -16.92 -5.74 -0.45
N SER A 96 -17.01 -5.24 -1.68
CA SER A 96 -17.89 -4.11 -2.00
C SER A 96 -19.36 -4.50 -1.79
N SER A 97 -20.22 -3.51 -1.50
CA SER A 97 -21.65 -3.77 -1.30
C SER A 97 -22.32 -4.45 -2.50
N GLU A 98 -21.90 -4.08 -3.71
CA GLU A 98 -22.41 -4.70 -4.94
C GLU A 98 -21.91 -6.14 -5.10
N SER A 99 -20.64 -6.42 -4.76
CA SER A 99 -20.12 -7.79 -4.75
C SER A 99 -20.80 -8.64 -3.68
N ALA A 100 -21.00 -8.08 -2.47
CA ALA A 100 -21.74 -8.73 -1.40
C ALA A 100 -23.19 -9.05 -1.82
N ARG A 101 -23.87 -8.09 -2.46
CA ARG A 101 -25.21 -8.29 -3.01
C ARG A 101 -25.27 -9.46 -3.99
N LYS A 102 -24.30 -9.52 -4.93
CA LYS A 102 -24.24 -10.61 -5.94
C LYS A 102 -24.00 -11.96 -5.28
N LEU A 103 -23.06 -12.04 -4.35
CA LEU A 103 -22.75 -13.29 -3.62
C LEU A 103 -23.94 -13.77 -2.80
N LEU A 104 -24.55 -12.88 -2.03
CA LEU A 104 -25.73 -13.20 -1.21
C LEU A 104 -26.93 -13.59 -2.06
N SER A 105 -27.18 -12.91 -3.18
CA SER A 105 -28.25 -13.30 -4.11
C SER A 105 -28.00 -14.67 -4.74
N ALA A 106 -26.77 -14.99 -5.11
CA ALA A 106 -26.39 -16.29 -5.66
C ALA A 106 -26.58 -17.43 -4.64
N THR A 107 -26.43 -17.14 -3.35
CA THR A 107 -26.67 -18.10 -2.26
C THR A 107 -28.09 -18.08 -1.68
N GLY A 108 -29.04 -17.40 -2.32
CA GLY A 108 -30.42 -17.41 -1.93
C GLY A 108 -30.82 -16.39 -0.86
N VAL A 109 -30.02 -15.36 -0.64
CA VAL A 109 -30.31 -14.20 0.25
C VAL A 109 -30.40 -12.92 -0.59
N PRO A 110 -31.50 -12.70 -1.34
CA PRO A 110 -31.63 -11.52 -2.19
C PRO A 110 -31.83 -10.24 -1.40
N LEU A 111 -30.99 -9.23 -1.64
CA LEU A 111 -31.07 -7.91 -1.03
C LEU A 111 -30.34 -6.85 -1.87
N SER A 112 -30.52 -5.57 -1.55
CA SER A 112 -29.81 -4.48 -2.23
C SER A 112 -28.46 -4.17 -1.63
N GLY A 113 -27.54 -3.61 -2.43
CA GLY A 113 -26.24 -3.12 -1.95
C GLY A 113 -26.37 -2.07 -0.85
N ASP A 114 -27.38 -1.20 -0.92
CA ASP A 114 -27.66 -0.20 0.12
C ASP A 114 -28.06 -0.84 1.45
N THR A 115 -28.73 -1.99 1.41
CA THR A 115 -29.05 -2.74 2.63
C THR A 115 -27.79 -3.29 3.26
N VAL A 116 -26.84 -3.81 2.47
CA VAL A 116 -25.52 -4.25 2.97
C VAL A 116 -24.80 -3.09 3.64
N LEU A 117 -24.70 -1.93 2.98
CA LEU A 117 -24.04 -0.75 3.54
C LEU A 117 -24.69 -0.29 4.85
N ARG A 118 -26.02 -0.25 4.88
CA ARG A 118 -26.78 0.14 6.06
C ARG A 118 -26.49 -0.78 7.24
N ASP A 119 -26.37 -2.08 7.02
CA ASP A 119 -26.07 -3.03 8.08
C ASP A 119 -24.62 -2.86 8.58
N VAL A 120 -23.66 -2.64 7.69
CA VAL A 120 -22.27 -2.32 8.08
C VAL A 120 -22.19 -1.03 8.89
N HIS A 121 -22.91 0.04 8.49
CA HIS A 121 -22.92 1.31 9.23
C HIS A 121 -23.61 1.22 10.60
N ARG A 122 -24.47 0.24 10.82
CA ARG A 122 -25.15 0.02 12.12
C ARG A 122 -24.30 -0.68 13.17
N MET A 123 -23.17 -1.27 12.76
CA MET A 123 -22.25 -1.88 13.73
C MET A 123 -21.67 -0.79 14.61
N SER A 124 -21.76 -0.96 15.91
CA SER A 124 -21.03 -0.11 16.87
C SER A 124 -19.56 -0.46 16.80
N VAL A 125 -18.72 0.51 16.51
CA VAL A 125 -17.25 0.31 16.61
C VAL A 125 -16.92 0.06 18.08
N PRO A 126 -16.25 -1.06 18.42
CA PRO A 126 -15.93 -1.35 19.80
C PRO A 126 -14.98 -0.27 20.36
N GLU A 127 -15.28 0.24 21.53
CA GLU A 127 -14.34 1.06 22.29
C GLU A 127 -13.21 0.14 22.81
N ARG A 128 -11.99 0.40 22.38
CA ARG A 128 -10.79 -0.34 22.80
C ARG A 128 -10.04 0.49 23.83
N CYS A 129 -10.54 0.52 25.05
CA CYS A 129 -10.04 1.39 26.12
C CYS A 129 -8.76 0.93 26.80
N GLU A 130 -8.20 -0.25 26.50
CA GLU A 130 -7.11 -0.84 27.29
C GLU A 130 -5.78 -0.99 26.53
N VAL A 131 -5.60 -0.31 25.39
CA VAL A 131 -4.39 -0.43 24.60
C VAL A 131 -3.32 0.51 25.11
N LYS A 132 -2.17 -0.04 25.54
CA LYS A 132 -1.02 0.72 26.05
C LYS A 132 0.01 1.04 24.97
N GLY A 133 0.20 0.14 24.00
CA GLY A 133 1.13 0.30 22.90
C GLY A 133 0.42 0.42 21.55
N ILE A 134 0.72 1.48 20.82
CA ILE A 134 0.18 1.69 19.49
C ILE A 134 1.28 1.88 18.46
N GLY A 135 1.00 1.42 17.23
CA GLY A 135 1.75 1.80 16.06
C GLY A 135 0.93 2.75 15.18
N VAL A 136 1.57 3.78 14.68
CA VAL A 136 0.94 4.76 13.78
C VAL A 136 1.74 4.89 12.50
N ASP A 137 1.02 5.03 11.37
CA ASP A 137 1.61 5.26 10.05
C ASP A 137 0.65 6.07 9.19
N ASP A 138 1.17 6.70 8.13
CA ASP A 138 0.34 7.45 7.21
C ASP A 138 -0.23 6.54 6.10
N TRP A 139 -1.39 6.91 5.60
CA TRP A 139 -1.99 6.28 4.44
C TRP A 139 -2.62 7.30 3.51
N ALA A 140 -2.46 7.11 2.20
CA ALA A 140 -3.02 8.01 1.22
C ALA A 140 -4.52 7.76 1.02
N PHE A 141 -5.36 8.71 1.40
CA PHE A 141 -6.78 8.70 1.01
C PHE A 141 -6.93 9.00 -0.49
N ARG A 142 -6.22 10.06 -0.97
CA ARG A 142 -5.99 10.33 -2.39
C ARG A 142 -4.51 10.61 -2.56
N LYS A 143 -3.81 9.73 -3.29
CA LYS A 143 -2.36 9.83 -3.48
C LYS A 143 -1.97 11.21 -4.01
N GLY A 144 -1.05 11.87 -3.30
CA GLY A 144 -0.57 13.21 -3.64
C GLY A 144 -1.50 14.37 -3.22
N VAL A 145 -2.68 14.09 -2.60
CA VAL A 145 -3.66 15.13 -2.23
C VAL A 145 -4.02 15.07 -0.74
N THR A 146 -4.52 13.92 -0.27
CA THR A 146 -4.96 13.77 1.12
C THR A 146 -4.40 12.49 1.73
N TYR A 147 -3.89 12.63 2.94
CA TYR A 147 -3.35 11.55 3.74
C TYR A 147 -4.10 11.50 5.07
N GLY A 148 -4.17 10.34 5.67
CA GLY A 148 -4.71 10.12 7.01
C GLY A 148 -3.76 9.25 7.81
N SER A 149 -4.08 9.00 9.09
CA SER A 149 -3.30 8.13 9.97
C SER A 149 -4.06 6.84 10.26
N ILE A 150 -3.35 5.72 10.29
CA ILE A 150 -3.85 4.43 10.77
C ILE A 150 -3.25 4.15 12.14
N ILE A 151 -4.07 3.72 13.09
CA ILE A 151 -3.65 3.41 14.46
C ILE A 151 -3.94 1.94 14.71
N VAL A 152 -2.89 1.22 15.13
CA VAL A 152 -2.91 -0.24 15.32
C VAL A 152 -2.42 -0.54 16.73
N SER A 153 -3.08 -1.48 17.42
CA SER A 153 -2.58 -2.02 18.70
C SER A 153 -1.37 -2.89 18.44
N LEU A 154 -0.27 -2.62 19.13
CA LEU A 154 0.94 -3.43 19.09
C LEU A 154 0.78 -4.75 19.88
N GLU A 155 -0.13 -4.76 20.88
CA GLU A 155 -0.40 -5.94 21.70
C GLU A 155 -1.29 -6.95 20.98
N THR A 156 -2.39 -6.48 20.37
CA THR A 156 -3.38 -7.38 19.75
C THR A 156 -3.18 -7.53 18.25
N GLY A 157 -2.32 -6.71 17.63
CA GLY A 157 -2.15 -6.69 16.21
C GLY A 157 -3.44 -6.38 15.45
N SER A 158 -4.23 -5.42 15.93
CA SER A 158 -5.52 -5.09 15.31
C SER A 158 -5.67 -3.58 15.11
N VAL A 159 -6.38 -3.18 14.05
CA VAL A 159 -6.66 -1.77 13.80
C VAL A 159 -7.59 -1.22 14.86
N ILE A 160 -7.18 -0.12 15.51
CA ILE A 160 -7.97 0.61 16.50
C ILE A 160 -8.77 1.69 15.81
N ASP A 161 -8.10 2.52 15.00
CA ASP A 161 -8.72 3.67 14.38
C ASP A 161 -8.11 4.04 13.02
N LEU A 162 -8.87 4.84 12.26
CA LEU A 162 -8.40 5.56 11.07
C LEU A 162 -8.76 7.04 11.22
N LEU A 163 -7.75 7.91 11.20
CA LEU A 163 -7.95 9.36 11.15
C LEU A 163 -8.00 9.82 9.69
N GLY A 164 -8.83 10.84 9.43
CA GLY A 164 -9.04 11.38 8.09
C GLY A 164 -7.92 12.29 7.58
N ASP A 165 -7.04 12.70 8.48
CA ASP A 165 -5.86 13.50 8.23
C ASP A 165 -4.67 12.99 9.04
N ARG A 166 -3.51 13.62 8.85
CA ARG A 166 -2.28 13.38 9.61
C ARG A 166 -1.85 14.59 10.42
N ASP A 167 -2.77 15.49 10.68
CA ASP A 167 -2.46 16.74 11.37
C ASP A 167 -2.11 16.49 12.84
N VAL A 168 -1.18 17.30 13.34
CA VAL A 168 -0.74 17.28 14.75
C VAL A 168 -1.94 17.31 15.70
N LYS A 169 -2.90 18.19 15.44
CA LYS A 169 -4.09 18.36 16.31
C LYS A 169 -5.00 17.15 16.36
N SER A 170 -5.20 16.49 15.22
CA SER A 170 -6.08 15.31 15.14
C SER A 170 -5.49 14.12 15.88
N PHE A 171 -4.19 13.88 15.74
CA PHE A 171 -3.53 12.79 16.45
C PHE A 171 -3.37 13.12 17.95
N GLN A 172 -3.07 14.38 18.29
CA GLN A 172 -3.06 14.83 19.70
C GLN A 172 -4.44 14.61 20.35
N ALA A 173 -5.54 15.07 19.73
CA ALA A 173 -6.87 14.88 20.27
C ALA A 173 -7.21 13.41 20.48
N TRP A 174 -6.81 12.54 19.53
CA TRP A 174 -6.97 11.10 19.69
C TRP A 174 -6.19 10.56 20.90
N LEU A 175 -4.94 11.00 21.12
CA LEU A 175 -4.12 10.60 22.27
C LEU A 175 -4.71 11.12 23.58
N ASP A 176 -5.29 12.31 23.60
CA ASP A 176 -5.93 12.90 24.79
C ASP A 176 -7.20 12.12 25.19
N GLU A 177 -7.93 11.56 24.23
CA GLU A 177 -9.04 10.63 24.47
C GLU A 177 -8.58 9.23 24.93
N HIS A 178 -7.32 8.85 24.65
CA HIS A 178 -6.74 7.54 24.95
C HIS A 178 -5.57 7.67 25.95
N VAL A 179 -5.88 8.11 27.16
CA VAL A 179 -4.90 8.42 28.20
C VAL A 179 -4.05 7.24 28.67
N GLN A 180 -4.50 6.00 28.42
CA GLN A 180 -3.81 4.75 28.77
C GLN A 180 -2.64 4.42 27.81
N VAL A 181 -2.49 5.13 26.69
CA VAL A 181 -1.38 4.92 25.75
C VAL A 181 -0.07 5.37 26.37
N GLU A 182 0.86 4.44 26.51
CA GLU A 182 2.21 4.61 27.11
C GLU A 182 3.32 4.54 26.05
N VAL A 183 3.10 3.80 24.94
CA VAL A 183 4.10 3.56 23.90
C VAL A 183 3.51 3.87 22.53
N VAL A 184 4.24 4.64 21.72
CA VAL A 184 3.89 4.95 20.32
C VAL A 184 5.05 4.58 19.41
N SER A 185 4.84 3.56 18.56
CA SER A 185 5.75 3.26 17.46
C SER A 185 5.32 4.07 16.22
N ARG A 186 6.26 4.78 15.60
CA ARG A 186 5.99 5.70 14.48
C ARG A 186 7.12 5.71 13.46
N ASP A 187 6.81 6.16 12.25
CA ASP A 187 7.83 6.65 11.34
C ASP A 187 8.51 7.91 11.91
N ARG A 188 9.51 8.42 11.21
CA ARG A 188 10.24 9.63 11.64
C ARG A 188 9.54 10.93 11.24
N SER A 189 8.20 10.94 11.15
CA SER A 189 7.42 12.14 10.89
C SER A 189 7.49 13.11 12.06
N THR A 190 7.79 14.37 11.77
CA THR A 190 7.78 15.47 12.76
C THR A 190 6.39 15.74 13.32
N ASP A 191 5.35 15.43 12.54
CA ASP A 191 3.96 15.70 12.93
C ASP A 191 3.52 14.80 14.08
N TYR A 192 3.87 13.50 14.05
CA TYR A 192 3.58 12.59 15.16
C TYR A 192 4.37 12.92 16.42
N THR A 193 5.65 13.26 16.28
CA THR A 193 6.48 13.73 17.42
C THR A 193 5.88 14.98 18.06
N ALA A 194 5.48 15.96 17.24
CA ALA A 194 4.87 17.20 17.73
C ALA A 194 3.52 16.93 18.44
N ALA A 195 2.70 16.03 17.90
CA ALA A 195 1.44 15.64 18.51
C ALA A 195 1.63 14.96 19.88
N ILE A 196 2.58 14.03 19.98
CA ILE A 196 2.93 13.36 21.24
C ILE A 196 3.42 14.38 22.27
N ALA A 197 4.35 15.26 21.88
CA ALA A 197 4.87 16.31 22.76
C ALA A 197 3.76 17.27 23.24
N ALA A 198 2.81 17.60 22.36
CA ALA A 198 1.69 18.50 22.68
C ALA A 198 0.73 17.94 23.74
N THR A 199 0.68 16.63 23.95
CA THR A 199 -0.12 16.02 25.05
C THR A 199 0.45 16.34 26.43
N GLY A 200 1.72 16.77 26.54
CA GLY A 200 2.42 16.97 27.82
C GLY A 200 2.67 15.70 28.62
N ARG A 201 2.38 14.52 28.07
CA ARG A 201 2.50 13.21 28.73
C ARG A 201 3.86 12.59 28.47
N ASN A 202 4.30 11.72 29.38
CA ASN A 202 5.52 10.94 29.17
C ASN A 202 5.21 9.66 28.40
N ILE A 203 5.03 9.81 27.08
CA ILE A 203 4.81 8.68 26.15
C ILE A 203 6.17 8.25 25.60
N THR A 204 6.39 6.94 25.58
CA THR A 204 7.61 6.35 25.01
C THR A 204 7.49 6.26 23.49
N GLU A 205 8.27 7.06 22.78
CA GLU A 205 8.35 7.01 21.33
C GLU A 205 9.33 5.94 20.86
N VAL A 206 8.95 5.15 19.86
CA VAL A 206 9.78 4.11 19.25
C VAL A 206 9.83 4.36 17.73
N ALA A 207 11.03 4.55 17.19
CA ALA A 207 11.20 4.72 15.75
C ALA A 207 10.99 3.40 15.00
N ASP A 208 10.38 3.46 13.83
CA ASP A 208 10.22 2.26 13.00
C ASP A 208 11.55 1.83 12.38
N ARG A 209 12.03 0.64 12.75
CA ARG A 209 13.27 0.04 12.23
C ARG A 209 13.27 -0.12 10.71
N PHE A 210 12.12 -0.44 10.12
CA PHE A 210 11.99 -0.57 8.67
C PHE A 210 12.23 0.78 7.97
N HIS A 211 11.60 1.84 8.45
CA HIS A 211 11.80 3.19 7.92
C HIS A 211 13.22 3.72 8.16
N LEU A 212 13.86 3.37 9.29
CA LEU A 212 15.27 3.70 9.52
C LEU A 212 16.17 3.08 8.46
N ASN A 213 16.00 1.78 8.17
CA ASN A 213 16.77 1.08 7.16
C ASN A 213 16.46 1.59 5.74
N MET A 214 15.19 1.92 5.44
CA MET A 214 14.80 2.51 4.18
C MET A 214 15.44 3.89 3.95
N ASN A 215 15.50 4.73 5.00
CA ASN A 215 16.18 6.02 4.93
C ASN A 215 17.70 5.88 4.70
N MET A 216 18.33 4.83 5.25
CA MET A 216 19.73 4.51 4.98
C MET A 216 19.91 4.06 3.51
N SER A 217 19.02 3.22 2.99
CA SER A 217 19.02 2.81 1.58
C SER A 217 18.86 4.03 0.64
N ASP A 218 18.01 4.99 0.98
CA ASP A 218 17.90 6.26 0.27
C ASP A 218 19.20 7.09 0.33
N CYS A 219 19.89 7.07 1.47
CA CYS A 219 21.21 7.69 1.61
C CYS A 219 22.23 7.03 0.68
N VAL A 220 22.31 5.71 0.68
CA VAL A 220 23.16 4.91 -0.24
C VAL A 220 22.84 5.27 -1.69
N THR A 221 21.56 5.31 -2.06
CA THR A 221 21.11 5.66 -3.42
C THR A 221 21.59 7.05 -3.84
N LYS A 222 21.52 8.03 -2.94
CA LYS A 222 22.00 9.40 -3.22
C LYS A 222 23.52 9.45 -3.40
N VAL A 223 24.28 8.75 -2.55
CA VAL A 223 25.74 8.68 -2.65
C VAL A 223 26.18 8.00 -3.96
N ILE A 224 25.54 6.88 -4.33
CA ILE A 224 25.78 6.24 -5.63
C ILE A 224 25.47 7.23 -6.76
N GLY A 225 24.38 8.01 -6.62
CA GLY A 225 23.97 9.01 -7.61
C GLY A 225 25.00 10.12 -7.79
N SER A 226 25.63 10.62 -6.71
CA SER A 226 26.65 11.67 -6.79
C SER A 226 27.97 11.20 -7.41
N HIS A 227 28.24 9.88 -7.38
CA HIS A 227 29.45 9.27 -7.98
C HIS A 227 29.15 8.43 -9.24
N TYR A 228 27.94 8.55 -9.79
CA TYR A 228 27.54 7.70 -10.92
C TYR A 228 28.35 7.95 -12.19
N ASP A 229 28.82 9.17 -12.42
CA ASP A 229 29.67 9.49 -13.58
C ASP A 229 31.05 8.82 -13.46
N GLU A 230 31.60 8.67 -12.25
CA GLU A 230 32.84 7.94 -12.00
C GLU A 230 32.66 6.44 -12.31
N TYR A 231 31.58 5.83 -11.81
CA TYR A 231 31.20 4.46 -12.15
C TYR A 231 31.00 4.29 -13.67
N ARG A 232 30.29 5.22 -14.32
CA ARG A 232 30.07 5.21 -15.77
C ARG A 232 31.36 5.27 -16.54
N SER A 233 32.29 6.14 -16.16
CA SER A 233 33.58 6.30 -16.83
C SER A 233 34.46 5.03 -16.70
N ALA A 234 34.39 4.33 -15.57
CA ALA A 234 35.12 3.09 -15.35
C ALA A 234 34.54 1.89 -16.10
N VAL A 235 33.23 1.86 -16.30
CA VAL A 235 32.54 0.81 -17.07
C VAL A 235 32.65 1.07 -18.59
N ARG A 236 32.70 2.36 -18.99
CA ARG A 236 32.74 2.79 -20.40
C ARG A 236 33.76 3.91 -20.65
N PRO A 237 35.03 3.64 -20.54
CA PRO A 237 36.09 4.66 -20.72
C PRO A 237 36.09 5.29 -22.12
N GLU A 238 35.65 4.56 -23.14
CA GLU A 238 35.65 5.04 -24.53
C GLU A 238 34.50 6.04 -24.84
N GLU A 239 33.39 6.02 -24.09
CA GLU A 239 32.27 6.97 -24.29
C GLU A 239 32.61 8.38 -23.79
N VAL A 240 33.66 8.56 -22.99
CA VAL A 240 34.11 9.86 -22.47
C VAL A 240 34.93 10.63 -23.50
N GLN A 241 35.45 9.94 -24.55
CA GLN A 241 36.31 10.53 -25.60
C GLN A 241 35.59 10.73 -26.92
N GLU A 242 34.32 10.31 -27.07
CA GLU A 242 33.57 10.62 -28.29
C GLU A 242 33.24 12.11 -28.35
N THR A 243 33.81 12.78 -29.35
CA THR A 243 33.38 14.10 -29.84
C THR A 243 31.82 14.13 -29.90
N PRO A 244 31.15 15.21 -29.50
CA PRO A 244 29.72 15.26 -29.47
C PRO A 244 29.19 14.93 -30.86
N GLU A 245 28.55 13.78 -31.01
CA GLU A 245 27.63 13.52 -32.12
C GLU A 245 26.67 14.72 -32.14
N VAL A 246 26.73 15.51 -33.20
CA VAL A 246 25.90 16.69 -33.33
C VAL A 246 24.46 16.21 -33.29
N ASP A 247 23.80 16.38 -32.14
CA ASP A 247 22.40 15.98 -31.96
C ASP A 247 21.60 16.67 -33.07
N SER A 248 21.17 15.91 -34.07
CA SER A 248 20.39 16.41 -35.22
C SER A 248 19.17 17.24 -34.77
N ARG A 249 18.68 17.03 -33.54
CA ARG A 249 17.62 17.83 -32.93
C ARG A 249 18.13 19.20 -32.47
N GLN A 250 19.37 19.30 -32.02
CA GLN A 250 19.95 20.57 -31.63
C GLN A 250 20.22 21.45 -32.86
N VAL A 251 20.67 20.83 -33.97
CA VAL A 251 20.82 21.52 -35.26
C VAL A 251 19.47 22.05 -35.73
N MET A 252 18.46 21.18 -35.77
CA MET A 252 17.12 21.52 -36.18
C MET A 252 16.47 22.57 -35.25
N PHE A 253 16.72 22.51 -33.95
CA PHE A 253 16.26 23.49 -32.98
C PHE A 253 16.90 24.88 -33.28
N LYS A 254 18.20 24.93 -33.56
CA LYS A 254 18.90 26.17 -33.95
C LYS A 254 18.33 26.73 -35.26
N GLU A 255 18.16 25.89 -36.28
CA GLU A 255 17.56 26.29 -37.56
C GLU A 255 16.14 26.85 -37.40
N VAL A 256 15.30 26.21 -36.56
CA VAL A 256 13.96 26.75 -36.27
C VAL A 256 14.04 28.10 -35.59
N LYS A 257 14.98 28.30 -34.63
CA LYS A 257 15.18 29.60 -33.95
C LYS A 257 15.70 30.69 -34.90
N GLU A 258 16.62 30.38 -35.78
CA GLU A 258 17.14 31.31 -36.77
C GLU A 258 16.06 31.73 -37.76
N LEU A 259 15.24 30.81 -38.25
CA LEU A 259 14.12 31.10 -39.12
C LEU A 259 13.00 31.88 -38.42
N GLN A 260 12.78 31.62 -37.11
CA GLN A 260 11.89 32.40 -36.27
C GLN A 260 12.39 33.88 -36.12
N ALA A 261 13.67 34.03 -35.84
CA ALA A 261 14.31 35.38 -35.76
C ALA A 261 14.25 36.11 -37.10
N GLY A 262 14.28 35.38 -38.23
CA GLY A 262 14.08 35.90 -39.55
C GLY A 262 12.62 36.24 -39.93
N GLY A 263 11.69 36.13 -38.95
CA GLY A 263 10.27 36.54 -39.12
C GLY A 263 9.36 35.52 -39.83
N LEU A 264 9.81 34.27 -40.07
CA LEU A 264 8.98 33.24 -40.68
C LEU A 264 7.96 32.69 -39.70
N ASN A 265 6.76 32.43 -40.18
CA ASN A 265 5.71 31.84 -39.39
C ASN A 265 5.82 30.29 -39.34
N ILE A 266 5.04 29.66 -38.45
CA ILE A 266 5.07 28.18 -38.19
C ILE A 266 4.86 27.38 -39.49
N ALA A 267 3.98 27.85 -40.40
CA ALA A 267 3.67 27.12 -41.63
C ALA A 267 4.83 27.19 -42.63
N GLN A 268 5.47 28.33 -42.70
CA GLN A 268 6.64 28.57 -43.57
C GLN A 268 7.87 27.79 -43.10
N ILE A 269 8.15 27.80 -41.79
CA ILE A 269 9.26 27.03 -41.19
C ILE A 269 9.00 25.52 -41.36
N SER A 270 7.77 25.04 -41.08
CA SER A 270 7.37 23.64 -41.29
C SER A 270 7.61 23.17 -42.73
N LYS A 271 7.24 24.01 -43.71
CA LYS A 271 7.44 23.71 -45.14
C LYS A 271 8.90 23.75 -45.55
N LYS A 272 9.69 24.70 -44.99
CA LYS A 272 11.09 24.88 -45.34
C LYS A 272 12.02 23.80 -44.80
N LEU A 273 11.72 23.31 -43.57
CA LEU A 273 12.52 22.28 -42.89
C LEU A 273 11.93 20.88 -43.01
N ASP A 274 10.80 20.72 -43.69
CA ASP A 274 10.05 19.44 -43.82
C ASP A 274 9.79 18.75 -42.48
N ILE A 275 9.34 19.52 -41.50
CA ILE A 275 9.00 18.99 -40.15
C ILE A 275 7.56 19.38 -39.76
N ALA A 276 6.94 18.54 -38.91
CA ALA A 276 5.58 18.76 -38.47
C ALA A 276 5.40 20.13 -37.76
N ARG A 277 4.30 20.83 -38.06
CA ARG A 277 3.97 22.14 -37.44
C ARG A 277 3.97 22.09 -35.90
N GLN A 278 3.61 20.94 -35.33
CA GLN A 278 3.63 20.71 -33.87
C GLN A 278 5.06 20.74 -33.31
N THR A 279 6.03 20.19 -34.07
CA THR A 279 7.46 20.22 -33.73
C THR A 279 8.00 21.63 -33.78
N VAL A 280 7.65 22.39 -34.85
CA VAL A 280 8.02 23.80 -34.97
C VAL A 280 7.48 24.63 -33.80
N ARG A 281 6.20 24.48 -33.48
CA ARG A 281 5.56 25.17 -32.34
C ARG A 281 6.25 24.82 -31.00
N LYS A 282 6.62 23.57 -30.80
CA LYS A 282 7.33 23.09 -29.60
C LYS A 282 8.73 23.72 -29.49
N TYR A 283 9.43 23.86 -30.60
CA TYR A 283 10.77 24.46 -30.63
C TYR A 283 10.73 25.97 -30.49
N MET A 284 9.79 26.66 -31.13
CA MET A 284 9.60 28.10 -30.98
C MET A 284 9.28 28.53 -29.54
N GLY A 285 8.49 27.73 -28.81
CA GLY A 285 8.07 28.01 -27.43
C GLY A 285 9.10 27.64 -26.35
N ARG A 286 10.33 27.26 -26.71
CA ARG A 286 11.37 26.86 -25.74
C ARG A 286 12.64 27.70 -25.96
N ASP A 287 13.30 28.05 -24.86
CA ASP A 287 14.59 28.75 -24.90
C ASP A 287 15.77 27.80 -25.03
N THR A 288 15.63 26.62 -24.48
CA THR A 288 16.64 25.53 -24.54
C THR A 288 16.01 24.19 -24.86
N LEU A 289 16.73 23.32 -25.58
CA LEU A 289 16.32 21.96 -25.84
C LEU A 289 16.81 21.03 -24.71
N PRO A 290 15.93 20.36 -23.95
CA PRO A 290 16.37 19.41 -22.95
C PRO A 290 17.10 18.25 -23.62
N LYS A 291 18.22 17.83 -23.03
CA LYS A 291 18.95 16.62 -23.46
C LYS A 291 17.97 15.44 -23.48
N ARG A 292 18.04 14.61 -24.49
CA ARG A 292 17.28 13.34 -24.51
C ARG A 292 17.77 12.52 -23.32
N ALA A 293 16.86 12.13 -22.42
CA ALA A 293 17.12 10.99 -21.58
C ALA A 293 17.38 9.81 -22.52
N GLY A 294 18.59 9.26 -22.51
CA GLY A 294 18.94 8.10 -23.30
C GLY A 294 17.89 7.00 -22.96
N LYS A 295 17.38 6.27 -23.97
CA LYS A 295 16.63 5.07 -23.69
C LYS A 295 17.61 4.12 -23.00
N GLU A 296 17.49 4.01 -21.67
CA GLU A 296 18.24 3.01 -20.90
C GLU A 296 17.95 1.64 -21.50
N ARG A 297 19.01 0.97 -21.96
CA ARG A 297 18.88 -0.42 -22.42
C ARG A 297 18.59 -1.26 -21.20
N LEU A 298 17.51 -2.03 -21.25
CA LEU A 298 17.15 -2.96 -20.18
C LEU A 298 18.24 -4.03 -20.04
N PRO A 299 18.63 -4.42 -18.83
CA PRO A 299 19.75 -5.34 -18.58
C PRO A 299 19.30 -6.80 -18.77
N TYR A 300 18.89 -7.17 -19.99
CA TYR A 300 18.44 -8.53 -20.32
C TYR A 300 19.53 -9.59 -20.06
N TYR A 301 20.78 -9.29 -20.36
CA TYR A 301 21.92 -10.19 -20.20
C TYR A 301 22.07 -10.76 -18.77
N LEU A 302 21.59 -10.04 -17.73
CA LEU A 302 21.57 -10.54 -16.35
C LEU A 302 20.55 -11.66 -16.14
N TYR A 303 19.59 -11.76 -17.03
CA TYR A 303 18.43 -12.63 -16.90
C TYR A 303 18.32 -13.65 -18.04
N ASP A 304 19.08 -13.48 -19.14
CA ASP A 304 18.97 -14.32 -20.35
C ASP A 304 19.07 -15.81 -20.01
N THR A 305 20.12 -16.23 -19.33
CA THR A 305 20.34 -17.64 -18.94
C THR A 305 19.17 -18.16 -18.09
N TYR A 306 18.73 -17.37 -17.11
CA TYR A 306 17.64 -17.75 -16.22
C TYR A 306 16.32 -17.88 -16.97
N VAL A 307 15.99 -16.91 -17.84
CA VAL A 307 14.74 -16.92 -18.61
C VAL A 307 14.70 -18.10 -19.59
N GLU A 308 15.83 -18.37 -20.28
CA GLU A 308 15.91 -19.47 -21.24
C GLU A 308 15.85 -20.85 -20.55
N GLU A 309 16.47 -21.00 -19.40
CA GLU A 309 16.41 -22.25 -18.61
C GLU A 309 15.01 -22.50 -18.05
N GLU A 310 14.39 -21.52 -17.41
CA GLU A 310 13.06 -21.67 -16.83
C GLU A 310 11.98 -21.89 -17.90
N TYR A 311 12.14 -21.25 -19.07
CA TYR A 311 11.25 -21.51 -20.21
C TYR A 311 11.44 -22.94 -20.75
N ARG A 312 12.68 -23.42 -20.86
CA ARG A 312 13.00 -24.80 -21.26
C ARG A 312 12.44 -25.83 -20.29
N HIS A 313 12.34 -25.49 -19.00
CA HIS A 313 11.66 -26.29 -17.97
C HIS A 313 10.12 -26.20 -18.02
N GLY A 314 9.53 -25.54 -19.02
CA GLY A 314 8.10 -25.47 -19.27
C GLY A 314 7.36 -24.37 -18.49
N LYS A 315 8.09 -23.40 -17.93
CA LYS A 315 7.43 -22.22 -17.32
C LYS A 315 6.94 -21.25 -18.40
N ASP A 316 5.76 -20.68 -18.14
CA ASP A 316 5.20 -19.61 -18.96
C ASP A 316 5.98 -18.30 -18.81
N LEU A 317 6.23 -17.57 -19.94
CA LEU A 317 6.97 -16.30 -19.96
C LEU A 317 6.43 -15.25 -18.98
N ARG A 318 5.11 -15.22 -18.75
CA ARG A 318 4.52 -14.27 -17.82
C ARG A 318 4.90 -14.57 -16.36
N LYS A 319 4.99 -15.86 -16.00
CA LYS A 319 5.44 -16.29 -14.67
C LYS A 319 6.92 -15.96 -14.49
N ILE A 320 7.74 -16.25 -15.50
CA ILE A 320 9.18 -15.93 -15.52
C ILE A 320 9.38 -14.42 -15.38
N PHE A 321 8.58 -13.60 -16.10
CA PHE A 321 8.62 -12.14 -15.96
C PHE A 321 8.33 -11.70 -14.51
N MET A 322 7.32 -12.27 -13.85
CA MET A 322 7.00 -11.92 -12.46
C MET A 322 8.14 -12.29 -11.50
N GLU A 323 8.81 -13.42 -11.75
CA GLU A 323 9.97 -13.85 -10.95
C GLU A 323 11.18 -12.92 -11.13
N ILE A 324 11.55 -12.58 -12.38
CA ILE A 324 12.68 -11.65 -12.62
C ILE A 324 12.33 -10.22 -12.18
N LYS A 325 11.04 -9.84 -12.21
CA LYS A 325 10.57 -8.58 -11.66
C LYS A 325 10.80 -8.52 -10.15
N GLY A 326 10.52 -9.60 -9.44
CA GLY A 326 10.84 -9.77 -8.02
C GLY A 326 12.36 -9.78 -7.76
N LYS A 327 13.17 -10.19 -8.74
CA LYS A 327 14.64 -10.17 -8.70
C LYS A 327 15.25 -8.83 -9.16
N GLY A 328 14.43 -7.78 -9.37
CA GLY A 328 14.92 -6.43 -9.68
C GLY A 328 14.95 -6.05 -11.15
N PHE A 329 14.38 -6.83 -12.07
CA PHE A 329 14.32 -6.45 -13.48
C PHE A 329 13.52 -5.13 -13.66
N PRO A 330 14.13 -4.05 -14.21
CA PRO A 330 13.50 -2.73 -14.25
C PRO A 330 12.45 -2.59 -15.35
N GLY A 331 12.47 -3.46 -16.38
CA GLY A 331 11.58 -3.41 -17.53
C GLY A 331 10.12 -3.66 -17.20
N SER A 332 9.23 -3.17 -18.06
CA SER A 332 7.80 -3.56 -18.06
C SER A 332 7.58 -4.84 -18.89
N LEU A 333 6.37 -5.35 -18.87
CA LEU A 333 6.00 -6.61 -19.54
C LEU A 333 6.17 -6.53 -21.07
N THR A 334 5.84 -5.39 -21.68
CA THR A 334 5.94 -5.21 -23.13
C THR A 334 7.37 -5.34 -23.66
N PRO A 335 8.37 -4.57 -23.13
CA PRO A 335 9.77 -4.77 -23.56
C PRO A 335 10.31 -6.17 -23.25
N PHE A 336 9.81 -6.84 -22.20
CA PHE A 336 10.18 -8.21 -21.87
C PHE A 336 9.71 -9.16 -22.97
N TYR A 337 8.45 -9.08 -23.39
CA TYR A 337 7.94 -9.89 -24.51
C TYR A 337 8.58 -9.52 -25.85
N ASP A 338 8.90 -8.24 -26.08
CA ASP A 338 9.65 -7.81 -27.28
C ASP A 338 11.03 -8.46 -27.36
N HIS A 339 11.67 -8.77 -26.19
CA HIS A 339 12.99 -9.38 -26.15
C HIS A 339 12.94 -10.92 -26.12
N TYR A 340 12.09 -11.53 -25.30
CA TYR A 340 12.03 -12.97 -25.07
C TYR A 340 10.87 -13.68 -25.81
N GLY A 341 10.01 -12.94 -26.51
CA GLY A 341 8.86 -13.51 -27.21
C GLY A 341 9.21 -14.54 -28.27
N TYR A 342 10.46 -14.54 -28.76
CA TYR A 342 10.98 -15.54 -29.70
C TYR A 342 11.01 -16.97 -29.11
N LEU A 343 10.96 -17.10 -27.78
CA LEU A 343 10.90 -18.41 -27.13
C LEU A 343 9.50 -19.04 -27.26
N SER A 344 8.44 -18.26 -27.48
CA SER A 344 7.07 -18.77 -27.60
C SER A 344 6.61 -18.86 -29.05
N ASP A 345 6.20 -20.04 -29.51
CA ASP A 345 5.65 -20.25 -30.83
C ASP A 345 4.30 -19.51 -30.98
N GLY A 346 4.22 -18.60 -31.94
CA GLY A 346 2.95 -18.07 -32.43
C GLY A 346 2.58 -16.62 -32.10
N HIS A 347 3.47 -15.76 -31.66
CA HIS A 347 3.18 -14.35 -31.39
C HIS A 347 3.64 -13.42 -32.53
N HIS A 348 2.69 -12.77 -33.20
CA HIS A 348 2.92 -11.70 -34.17
C HIS A 348 3.43 -10.44 -33.45
N GLY A 349 4.55 -9.89 -33.93
CA GLY A 349 5.07 -8.59 -33.47
C GLY A 349 6.31 -8.63 -32.58
N HIS A 350 6.85 -9.80 -32.28
CA HIS A 350 8.09 -9.95 -31.51
C HIS A 350 9.30 -10.09 -32.43
N ARG A 351 10.48 -9.67 -31.93
CA ARG A 351 11.75 -9.87 -32.64
C ARG A 351 11.99 -11.36 -32.84
N SER A 352 12.39 -11.75 -34.06
CA SER A 352 12.76 -13.13 -34.33
C SER A 352 13.99 -13.53 -33.52
N GLY A 353 14.13 -14.83 -33.21
CA GLY A 353 15.33 -15.35 -32.53
C GLY A 353 16.62 -14.96 -33.27
N GLN A 354 16.60 -14.90 -34.62
CA GLN A 354 17.77 -14.43 -35.42
C GLN A 354 18.08 -12.94 -35.22
N GLU A 355 17.06 -12.09 -35.02
CA GLU A 355 17.28 -10.67 -34.72
C GLU A 355 17.85 -10.47 -33.32
N VAL A 356 17.42 -11.28 -32.35
CA VAL A 356 18.00 -11.27 -30.99
C VAL A 356 19.43 -11.78 -31.02
N GLU A 357 19.71 -12.84 -31.77
CA GLU A 357 21.06 -13.38 -31.94
C GLU A 357 21.98 -12.38 -32.65
N LYS A 358 21.51 -11.71 -33.69
CA LYS A 358 22.23 -10.58 -34.32
C LYS A 358 22.44 -9.41 -33.36
N MET A 359 21.57 -9.18 -32.41
CA MET A 359 21.76 -8.15 -31.37
C MET A 359 22.78 -8.60 -30.33
N LYS A 360 22.85 -9.89 -29.98
CA LYS A 360 23.90 -10.47 -29.13
C LYS A 360 25.28 -10.42 -29.80
N GLN A 361 25.33 -10.59 -31.10
CA GLN A 361 26.59 -10.58 -31.91
C GLN A 361 27.08 -9.19 -32.29
N ARG A 362 26.36 -8.10 -32.00
CA ARG A 362 26.87 -6.74 -32.23
C ARG A 362 28.05 -6.44 -31.30
N PRO A 363 29.11 -5.71 -31.77
CA PRO A 363 30.30 -5.39 -30.97
C PRO A 363 30.01 -4.70 -29.62
N ASN A 364 28.80 -4.23 -29.41
CA ASN A 364 28.33 -3.64 -28.17
C ASN A 364 27.73 -4.66 -27.15
N CYS A 365 27.68 -5.96 -27.51
CA CYS A 365 27.22 -7.02 -26.59
C CYS A 365 28.24 -7.38 -25.50
N ASP A 366 29.55 -7.18 -25.77
CA ASP A 366 30.59 -7.44 -24.79
C ASP A 366 30.84 -6.30 -23.81
N ARG A 367 30.09 -5.17 -23.95
CA ARG A 367 30.19 -4.05 -23.03
C ARG A 367 29.32 -4.31 -21.81
N GLU A 368 29.93 -4.31 -20.63
CA GLU A 368 29.17 -4.28 -19.36
C GLU A 368 28.12 -3.19 -19.43
N PRO A 369 26.82 -3.52 -19.29
CA PRO A 369 25.79 -2.49 -19.31
C PRO A 369 25.84 -1.66 -18.04
N LEU A 370 25.60 -0.36 -18.20
CA LEU A 370 25.43 0.56 -17.09
C LEU A 370 24.14 0.23 -16.36
N LEU A 371 24.26 -0.16 -15.10
CA LEU A 371 23.10 -0.37 -14.24
C LEU A 371 22.52 0.95 -13.77
N PRO A 372 21.19 1.11 -13.73
CA PRO A 372 20.55 2.27 -13.11
C PRO A 372 20.91 2.38 -11.63
N ILE A 373 21.04 3.62 -11.13
CA ILE A 373 21.40 3.91 -9.74
C ILE A 373 20.56 3.10 -8.74
N ARG A 374 19.23 3.06 -8.96
CA ARG A 374 18.31 2.31 -8.09
C ARG A 374 18.58 0.80 -8.08
N GLN A 375 19.00 0.25 -9.19
CA GLN A 375 19.33 -1.17 -9.28
C GLN A 375 20.64 -1.48 -8.55
N ILE A 376 21.64 -0.61 -8.68
CA ILE A 376 22.89 -0.73 -7.90
C ILE A 376 22.58 -0.66 -6.41
N ALA A 377 21.81 0.34 -5.98
CA ALA A 377 21.39 0.50 -4.58
C ALA A 377 20.64 -0.72 -4.05
N HIS A 378 19.74 -1.29 -4.84
CA HIS A 378 19.02 -2.51 -4.46
C HIS A 378 19.94 -3.72 -4.29
N ILE A 379 20.93 -3.88 -5.18
CA ILE A 379 21.95 -4.94 -5.07
C ILE A 379 22.79 -4.75 -3.80
N VAL A 380 23.18 -3.50 -3.50
CA VAL A 380 23.88 -3.16 -2.27
C VAL A 380 23.07 -3.50 -1.02
N ASP A 381 21.79 -3.16 -0.99
CA ASP A 381 20.88 -3.50 0.11
C ASP A 381 20.76 -5.01 0.31
N LYS A 382 20.63 -5.80 -0.77
CA LYS A 382 20.65 -7.28 -0.71
C LYS A 382 21.93 -7.80 -0.08
N SER A 383 23.08 -7.23 -0.48
CA SER A 383 24.39 -7.60 0.06
C SER A 383 24.51 -7.32 1.56
N ILE A 384 24.05 -6.13 2.00
CA ILE A 384 24.05 -5.72 3.41
C ILE A 384 23.15 -6.63 4.25
N ARG A 385 21.98 -6.98 3.74
CA ARG A 385 21.01 -7.87 4.43
C ARG A 385 21.37 -9.35 4.33
N LYS A 386 22.48 -9.70 3.65
CA LYS A 386 22.89 -11.08 3.41
C LYS A 386 21.82 -11.92 2.71
N GLU A 387 21.05 -11.30 1.83
CA GLU A 387 20.07 -11.97 0.99
C GLU A 387 20.78 -12.78 -0.12
N ARG A 388 20.05 -13.75 -0.69
CA ARG A 388 20.60 -14.55 -1.80
C ARG A 388 20.88 -13.65 -3.02
N MET A 389 22.13 -13.61 -3.45
CA MET A 389 22.61 -12.87 -4.62
C MET A 389 23.00 -13.82 -5.75
N VAL A 390 22.83 -13.37 -7.00
CA VAL A 390 23.37 -14.05 -8.17
C VAL A 390 24.82 -13.64 -8.41
N HIS A 391 25.60 -14.45 -9.13
CA HIS A 391 27.04 -14.22 -9.33
C HIS A 391 27.36 -12.81 -9.88
N ALA A 392 26.56 -12.32 -10.83
CA ALA A 392 26.74 -10.97 -11.39
C ALA A 392 26.52 -9.85 -10.37
N GLU A 393 25.60 -10.03 -9.41
CA GLU A 393 25.39 -9.06 -8.32
C GLU A 393 26.57 -9.04 -7.36
N VAL A 394 27.14 -10.21 -7.03
CA VAL A 394 28.34 -10.33 -6.19
C VAL A 394 29.52 -9.66 -6.87
N ALA A 395 29.76 -9.97 -8.13
CA ALA A 395 30.87 -9.38 -8.92
C ALA A 395 30.75 -7.85 -9.00
N LEU A 396 29.49 -7.30 -9.11
CA LEU A 396 29.28 -5.87 -9.10
C LEU A 396 29.69 -5.25 -7.76
N VAL A 397 29.27 -5.82 -6.64
CA VAL A 397 29.62 -5.30 -5.30
C VAL A 397 31.12 -5.36 -5.09
N GLU A 398 31.79 -6.46 -5.46
CA GLU A 398 33.24 -6.60 -5.37
C GLU A 398 33.96 -5.54 -6.21
N LYS A 399 33.51 -5.29 -7.45
CA LYS A 399 34.00 -4.22 -8.29
C LYS A 399 33.82 -2.84 -7.66
N MET A 400 32.64 -2.57 -7.15
CA MET A 400 32.32 -1.30 -6.48
C MET A 400 33.19 -1.09 -5.23
N MET A 401 33.57 -2.14 -4.51
CA MET A 401 34.48 -2.08 -3.35
C MET A 401 35.85 -1.55 -3.67
N SER A 402 36.28 -1.46 -4.95
CA SER A 402 37.52 -0.79 -5.35
C SER A 402 37.49 0.72 -5.13
N TYR A 403 36.28 1.34 -5.13
CA TYR A 403 36.10 2.78 -4.91
C TYR A 403 36.08 3.09 -3.40
N GLY A 404 36.89 4.07 -2.98
CA GLY A 404 36.96 4.51 -1.57
C GLY A 404 35.64 4.99 -1.03
N TRP A 405 34.95 5.88 -1.79
CA TRP A 405 33.65 6.38 -1.39
C TRP A 405 32.58 5.29 -1.25
N PHE A 406 32.67 4.23 -2.08
CA PHE A 406 31.73 3.13 -2.00
C PHE A 406 31.97 2.26 -0.76
N ARG A 407 33.24 1.95 -0.45
CA ARG A 407 33.59 1.23 0.79
C ARG A 407 33.10 1.99 2.04
N ASP A 408 33.26 3.31 2.04
CA ASP A 408 32.84 4.14 3.17
C ASP A 408 31.32 4.08 3.38
N ILE A 409 30.51 4.27 2.31
CA ILE A 409 29.05 4.21 2.44
C ILE A 409 28.54 2.78 2.68
N TYR A 410 29.19 1.76 2.07
CA TYR A 410 28.82 0.36 2.30
C TYR A 410 29.05 -0.05 3.76
N ASN A 411 30.23 0.28 4.32
CA ASN A 411 30.56 -0.01 5.71
C ASN A 411 29.63 0.75 6.67
N ALA A 412 29.33 2.01 6.38
CA ALA A 412 28.39 2.80 7.17
C ALA A 412 26.98 2.20 7.16
N ALA A 413 26.49 1.78 5.99
CA ALA A 413 25.17 1.20 5.87
C ALA A 413 25.10 -0.21 6.48
N SER A 414 26.14 -1.03 6.30
CA SER A 414 26.22 -2.37 6.87
C SER A 414 26.27 -2.34 8.40
N SER A 415 27.12 -1.46 8.99
CA SER A 415 27.20 -1.29 10.44
C SER A 415 25.93 -0.68 11.00
N PHE A 416 25.31 0.31 10.32
CA PHE A 416 24.03 0.85 10.75
C PHE A 416 22.92 -0.22 10.78
N TYR A 417 22.82 -1.04 9.72
CA TYR A 417 21.85 -2.13 9.68
C TYR A 417 22.08 -3.12 10.83
N ALA A 418 23.33 -3.49 11.09
CA ALA A 418 23.68 -4.38 12.21
C ALA A 418 23.27 -3.77 13.57
N THR A 419 23.59 -2.48 13.81
CA THR A 419 23.22 -1.76 15.03
C THR A 419 21.70 -1.67 15.24
N ILE A 420 20.93 -1.32 14.18
CA ILE A 420 19.46 -1.21 14.29
C ILE A 420 18.79 -2.58 14.51
N MET A 421 19.35 -3.64 13.97
CA MET A 421 18.84 -5.01 14.13
C MET A 421 19.44 -5.72 15.35
N GLY A 422 20.45 -5.11 15.99
CA GLY A 422 21.06 -5.55 17.24
C GLY A 422 20.27 -5.10 18.45
N ASN A 423 20.84 -5.31 19.64
CA ASN A 423 20.26 -4.93 20.94
C ASN A 423 21.19 -4.00 21.73
N ASP A 424 22.28 -3.52 21.12
CA ASP A 424 23.27 -2.67 21.77
C ASP A 424 23.14 -1.22 21.32
N VAL A 425 22.78 -0.36 22.28
CA VAL A 425 22.60 1.08 22.04
C VAL A 425 23.94 1.81 21.93
N ASP A 426 25.00 1.31 22.56
CA ASP A 426 26.32 1.95 22.54
C ASP A 426 26.95 1.86 21.15
N GLU A 427 26.59 0.85 20.38
CA GLU A 427 26.94 0.75 18.94
C GLU A 427 26.36 1.92 18.14
N LEU A 428 25.15 2.40 18.46
CA LEU A 428 24.56 3.55 17.77
C LEU A 428 25.36 4.84 18.05
N ASP A 429 25.76 5.07 19.28
CA ASP A 429 26.55 6.24 19.63
C ASP A 429 27.92 6.20 18.95
N SER A 430 28.57 5.04 18.96
CA SER A 430 29.84 4.80 18.25
C SER A 430 29.70 5.03 16.74
N TRP A 431 28.56 4.58 16.16
CA TRP A 431 28.23 4.80 14.76
C TRP A 431 28.05 6.29 14.44
N LEU A 432 27.30 7.01 15.29
CA LEU A 432 27.03 8.43 15.12
C LEU A 432 28.32 9.28 15.26
N ASP A 433 29.24 8.90 16.13
CA ASP A 433 30.51 9.60 16.30
C ASP A 433 31.46 9.36 15.12
N SER A 434 31.44 8.15 14.56
CA SER A 434 32.26 7.78 13.40
C SER A 434 31.75 8.45 12.12
N TYR A 435 30.45 8.39 11.85
CA TYR A 435 29.88 8.82 10.58
C TYR A 435 29.24 10.21 10.62
N GLY A 436 29.00 10.77 11.78
CA GLY A 436 28.50 12.15 11.94
C GLY A 436 29.48 13.22 11.43
N LYS A 437 30.78 12.87 11.27
CA LYS A 437 31.83 13.73 10.70
C LYS A 437 32.33 13.24 9.35
N SER A 438 31.67 12.28 8.73
CA SER A 438 32.05 11.71 7.43
C SER A 438 32.27 12.79 6.37
N PRO A 439 33.25 12.63 5.44
CA PRO A 439 33.38 13.51 4.30
C PRO A 439 32.15 13.45 3.35
N ILE A 440 31.40 12.36 3.37
CA ILE A 440 30.19 12.18 2.55
C ILE A 440 29.05 13.00 3.13
N LYS A 441 28.59 14.01 2.37
CA LYS A 441 27.55 14.96 2.80
C LYS A 441 26.23 14.28 3.16
N GLU A 442 25.81 13.34 2.33
CA GLU A 442 24.55 12.60 2.49
C GLU A 442 24.54 11.78 3.78
N LEU A 443 25.69 11.16 4.10
CA LEU A 443 25.86 10.37 5.32
C LEU A 443 25.86 11.26 6.58
N ARG A 444 26.54 12.43 6.52
CA ARG A 444 26.44 13.41 7.63
C ARG A 444 25.01 13.88 7.86
N SER A 445 24.28 14.17 6.78
CA SER A 445 22.88 14.61 6.86
C SER A 445 22.00 13.52 7.45
N PHE A 446 22.22 12.26 7.07
CA PHE A 446 21.52 11.12 7.63
C PHE A 446 21.81 10.97 9.14
N ALA A 447 23.09 10.98 9.54
CA ALA A 447 23.51 10.89 10.95
C ALA A 447 22.93 12.04 11.80
N TYR A 448 22.93 13.26 11.24
CA TYR A 448 22.27 14.39 11.91
C TYR A 448 20.77 14.14 12.10
N GLY A 449 20.08 13.63 11.10
CA GLY A 449 18.67 13.25 11.22
C GLY A 449 18.41 12.18 12.29
N ILE A 450 19.31 11.19 12.46
CA ILE A 450 19.23 10.22 13.56
C ILE A 450 19.39 10.88 14.92
N ARG A 451 20.34 11.83 15.07
CA ARG A 451 20.54 12.59 16.32
C ARG A 451 19.31 13.41 16.73
N MET A 452 18.57 13.95 15.76
CA MET A 452 17.33 14.70 16.04
C MET A 452 16.21 13.83 16.61
N ASP A 453 16.24 12.52 16.40
CA ASP A 453 15.24 11.56 16.87
C ASP A 453 15.88 10.45 17.76
N LEU A 454 17.00 10.79 18.41
CA LEU A 454 17.89 9.83 19.06
C LEU A 454 17.16 8.97 20.10
N LYS A 455 16.28 9.57 20.91
CA LYS A 455 15.54 8.85 21.96
C LYS A 455 14.66 7.75 21.37
N ALA A 456 13.91 8.06 20.32
CA ALA A 456 13.04 7.08 19.67
C ALA A 456 13.84 5.99 18.93
N VAL A 457 15.01 6.34 18.35
CA VAL A 457 15.89 5.36 17.70
C VAL A 457 16.54 4.42 18.74
N ARG A 458 16.99 4.94 19.90
CA ARG A 458 17.48 4.10 20.99
C ARG A 458 16.41 3.16 21.51
N ASN A 459 15.19 3.65 21.68
CA ASN A 459 14.05 2.82 22.09
C ASN A 459 13.75 1.74 21.04
N ALA A 460 13.95 2.04 19.74
CA ALA A 460 13.79 1.04 18.69
C ALA A 460 14.81 -0.11 18.79
N ILE A 461 16.02 0.15 19.30
CA ILE A 461 17.05 -0.88 19.51
C ILE A 461 16.74 -1.72 20.74
N THR A 462 16.32 -1.06 21.85
CA THR A 462 16.17 -1.72 23.17
C THR A 462 14.82 -2.41 23.36
N LEU A 463 13.76 -1.90 22.71
CA LEU A 463 12.41 -2.45 22.86
C LEU A 463 12.12 -3.42 21.72
N ASP A 464 11.57 -4.59 22.06
CA ASP A 464 11.12 -5.57 21.06
C ASP A 464 9.77 -5.16 20.45
N THR A 465 9.72 -3.92 19.96
CA THR A 465 8.54 -3.31 19.37
C THR A 465 8.76 -3.13 17.87
N SER A 466 7.92 -3.74 17.06
CA SER A 466 8.00 -3.65 15.59
C SER A 466 6.77 -2.95 15.02
N ASN A 467 7.00 -2.01 14.10
CA ASN A 467 5.92 -1.37 13.32
C ASN A 467 5.52 -2.15 12.06
N GLY A 468 6.14 -3.30 11.79
CA GLY A 468 5.86 -4.12 10.60
C GLY A 468 4.40 -4.54 10.46
N ILE A 469 3.71 -4.70 11.60
CA ILE A 469 2.28 -4.98 11.64
C ILE A 469 1.45 -3.82 11.07
N VAL A 470 1.87 -2.58 11.33
CA VAL A 470 1.19 -1.36 10.85
C VAL A 470 1.33 -1.25 9.33
N GLU A 471 2.52 -1.50 8.78
CA GLU A 471 2.75 -1.54 7.33
C GLU A 471 1.86 -2.60 6.66
N GLY A 472 1.73 -3.79 7.27
CA GLY A 472 0.81 -4.83 6.83
C GLY A 472 -0.64 -4.31 6.72
N PHE A 473 -1.10 -3.55 7.72
CA PHE A 473 -2.44 -2.94 7.71
C PHE A 473 -2.57 -1.79 6.72
N VAL A 474 -1.56 -0.98 6.51
CA VAL A 474 -1.55 0.03 5.44
C VAL A 474 -1.71 -0.63 4.08
N ASN A 475 -1.04 -1.76 3.84
CA ASN A 475 -1.18 -2.51 2.60
C ASN A 475 -2.56 -3.16 2.47
N LYS A 476 -3.13 -3.69 3.56
CA LYS A 476 -4.51 -4.19 3.62
C LYS A 476 -5.52 -3.08 3.33
N LEU A 477 -5.34 -1.89 3.90
CA LEU A 477 -6.18 -0.71 3.65
C LEU A 477 -6.13 -0.28 2.18
N LYS A 478 -4.95 -0.31 1.55
CA LYS A 478 -4.80 -0.06 0.10
C LYS A 478 -5.62 -1.09 -0.72
N ALA A 479 -5.61 -2.37 -0.33
CA ALA A 479 -6.40 -3.42 -0.99
C ALA A 479 -7.91 -3.19 -0.80
N VAL A 480 -8.37 -2.89 0.43
CA VAL A 480 -9.78 -2.56 0.72
C VAL A 480 -10.25 -1.38 -0.12
N LYS A 481 -9.46 -0.31 -0.22
CA LYS A 481 -9.78 0.84 -1.07
C LYS A 481 -9.93 0.47 -2.55
N ARG A 482 -9.06 -0.40 -3.07
CA ARG A 482 -9.13 -0.86 -4.48
C ARG A 482 -10.42 -1.64 -4.73
N VAL A 483 -10.80 -2.54 -3.81
CA VAL A 483 -12.06 -3.31 -3.90
C VAL A 483 -13.28 -2.38 -3.88
N MET A 484 -13.19 -1.22 -3.21
CA MET A 484 -14.24 -0.20 -3.15
C MET A 484 -14.17 0.83 -4.29
N PHE A 485 -13.28 0.63 -5.28
CA PHE A 485 -13.09 1.54 -6.42
C PHE A 485 -12.82 3.00 -6.01
N GLY A 486 -12.22 3.23 -4.84
CA GLY A 486 -11.93 4.56 -4.30
C GLY A 486 -13.16 5.38 -3.85
N ARG A 487 -14.34 4.77 -3.73
CA ARG A 487 -15.61 5.45 -3.37
C ARG A 487 -16.01 5.28 -1.90
N ALA A 488 -15.21 4.56 -1.10
CA ALA A 488 -15.52 4.37 0.31
C ALA A 488 -15.32 5.68 1.10
N SER A 489 -16.27 6.00 1.98
CA SER A 489 -16.08 7.04 2.98
C SER A 489 -15.08 6.60 4.05
N LEU A 490 -14.54 7.56 4.81
CA LEU A 490 -13.63 7.26 5.92
C LEU A 490 -14.31 6.34 6.96
N ASP A 491 -15.54 6.61 7.35
CA ASP A 491 -16.29 5.77 8.29
C ASP A 491 -16.45 4.33 7.80
N LEU A 492 -16.75 4.14 6.51
CA LEU A 492 -16.83 2.79 5.95
C LEU A 492 -15.47 2.09 5.95
N LEU A 493 -14.37 2.79 5.61
CA LEU A 493 -13.02 2.24 5.67
C LEU A 493 -12.63 1.87 7.10
N LYS A 494 -12.89 2.77 8.07
CA LYS A 494 -12.68 2.51 9.50
C LYS A 494 -13.37 1.23 9.94
N ARG A 495 -14.68 1.09 9.67
CA ARG A 495 -15.44 -0.12 10.00
C ARG A 495 -14.85 -1.38 9.35
N LYS A 496 -14.54 -1.34 8.06
CA LYS A 496 -13.93 -2.46 7.35
C LYS A 496 -12.58 -2.87 7.93
N MET A 497 -11.78 -1.93 8.38
CA MET A 497 -10.46 -2.21 8.96
C MET A 497 -10.58 -2.71 10.40
N VAL A 498 -11.36 -2.03 11.25
CA VAL A 498 -11.54 -2.40 12.67
C VAL A 498 -12.20 -3.77 12.83
N PHE A 499 -13.16 -4.09 11.97
CA PHE A 499 -13.86 -5.39 12.01
C PHE A 499 -13.24 -6.45 11.12
N SER A 500 -12.11 -6.16 10.44
CA SER A 500 -11.53 -7.09 9.47
C SER A 500 -11.09 -8.42 10.08
N ASP A 501 -10.70 -8.41 11.34
CA ASP A 501 -10.09 -9.52 12.05
C ASP A 501 -11.02 -10.11 13.13
N LEU A 502 -12.21 -9.52 13.31
CA LEU A 502 -13.23 -10.07 14.19
C LEU A 502 -13.88 -11.28 13.51
N CYS A 503 -13.66 -12.46 14.07
CA CYS A 503 -14.51 -13.61 13.83
C CYS A 503 -15.82 -13.38 14.60
N PHE A 504 -16.92 -13.16 13.89
CA PHE A 504 -18.26 -13.18 14.51
C PHE A 504 -18.60 -14.66 14.75
N ASN A 505 -18.37 -15.15 15.97
CA ASN A 505 -18.85 -16.45 16.44
C ASN A 505 -20.32 -16.36 16.79
#